data_9413a9bcd1153d84c32439107749c286
#
_entry.id   9413a9bcd1153d84c32439107749c286
#
_cell.length_a   1.000
_cell.length_b   1.000
_cell.length_c   1.000
_cell.angle_alpha   90.00
_cell.angle_beta   90.00
_cell.angle_gamma   90.00
#
_symmetry.space_group_name_H-M   'P 1'
#
loop_
_entity.id
_entity.type
_entity.pdbx_description
1 polymer ?
#
loop_
_entity_poly.entity_id
_entity_poly.type
_entity_poly.pdbx_seq_one_letter_code
_entity_poly.pdbx_strand_id
1 'polypeptide(L)'
;VKTLVGFNYMKNPTSQLAREIIERGEIGEVVHFYGTHNEDYLANPNTPLDWHCQKALAGLGALGDLAAHIVNMAHFLVGNIDEVSGDMMTVIKQRPDPKNPSQQREVENEDQASALLRFANGAHGVIETSRIACGSKMGLTYVVTGTKGSIRYTQERMAELELYIHDEPAGRQGFKTILTGPAHPDYAAFCISAGHGIGFNDQKTVEVRDLINGIAANDRMWPDFAEGLQVSKVLEAIAISAAEGRWMKV
;
A
#
# COMPACT_ATOMS: atom_id res chain seq x y z
N VAL A 1 10.34 -13.47 -21.02
CA VAL A 1 9.68 -12.16 -21.15
C VAL A 1 9.90 -11.41 -19.84
N LYS A 2 10.22 -10.11 -19.92
CA LYS A 2 10.26 -9.22 -18.77
C LYS A 2 8.85 -8.82 -18.40
N THR A 3 8.57 -8.76 -17.12
CA THR A 3 7.25 -8.38 -16.58
C THR A 3 7.39 -7.34 -15.48
N LEU A 4 6.44 -6.44 -15.37
CA LEU A 4 6.32 -5.45 -14.31
C LEU A 4 4.85 -5.35 -13.91
N VAL A 5 4.59 -5.33 -12.60
CA VAL A 5 3.27 -5.02 -12.05
C VAL A 5 3.26 -3.55 -11.64
N GLY A 6 2.18 -2.83 -11.93
CA GLY A 6 2.06 -1.39 -11.70
C GLY A 6 1.92 -0.98 -10.22
N PHE A 7 2.71 -1.55 -9.32
CA PHE A 7 2.78 -1.15 -7.91
C PHE A 7 3.67 0.10 -7.75
N ASN A 8 3.23 1.21 -8.33
CA ASN A 8 4.04 2.42 -8.48
C ASN A 8 4.31 3.21 -7.20
N TYR A 9 3.57 2.99 -6.10
CA TYR A 9 3.75 3.77 -4.86
C TYR A 9 5.12 3.55 -4.21
N MET A 10 5.70 2.38 -4.39
CA MET A 10 7.07 2.12 -3.97
C MET A 10 8.12 2.92 -4.78
N LYS A 11 7.78 3.41 -5.98
CA LYS A 11 8.66 4.22 -6.83
C LYS A 11 8.77 5.68 -6.38
N ASN A 12 7.96 6.11 -5.41
CA ASN A 12 8.10 7.43 -4.80
C ASN A 12 9.48 7.55 -4.12
N PRO A 13 10.25 8.63 -4.40
CA PRO A 13 11.52 8.91 -3.72
C PRO A 13 11.44 8.84 -2.19
N THR A 14 10.32 9.24 -1.61
CA THR A 14 10.07 9.16 -0.16
C THR A 14 9.98 7.71 0.33
N SER A 15 9.31 6.82 -0.43
CA SER A 15 9.25 5.39 -0.10
C SER A 15 10.60 4.70 -0.33
N GLN A 16 11.37 5.13 -1.32
CA GLN A 16 12.74 4.66 -1.52
C GLN A 16 13.66 5.07 -0.36
N LEU A 17 13.54 6.31 0.14
CA LEU A 17 14.25 6.77 1.34
C LEU A 17 13.86 5.94 2.57
N ALA A 18 12.56 5.65 2.75
CA ALA A 18 12.10 4.79 3.85
C ALA A 18 12.76 3.41 3.80
N ARG A 19 12.83 2.80 2.60
CA ARG A 19 13.51 1.52 2.38
C ARG A 19 15.00 1.60 2.71
N GLU A 20 15.69 2.64 2.24
CA GLU A 20 17.12 2.87 2.50
C GLU A 20 17.41 2.97 4.01
N ILE A 21 16.61 3.74 4.77
CA ILE A 21 16.73 3.88 6.23
C ILE A 21 16.57 2.51 6.92
N ILE A 22 15.61 1.71 6.49
CA ILE A 22 15.37 0.36 7.02
C ILE A 22 16.57 -0.56 6.72
N GLU A 23 17.03 -0.60 5.47
CA GLU A 23 18.17 -1.45 5.04
C GLU A 23 19.49 -1.09 5.71
N ARG A 24 19.70 0.19 6.02
CA ARG A 24 20.85 0.66 6.80
C ARG A 24 20.74 0.36 8.30
N GLY A 25 19.60 -0.17 8.75
CA GLY A 25 19.37 -0.49 10.15
C GLY A 25 19.24 0.74 11.07
N GLU A 26 18.92 1.91 10.51
CA GLU A 26 18.82 3.16 11.31
C GLU A 26 17.72 3.10 12.35
N ILE A 27 16.60 2.43 12.02
CA ILE A 27 15.51 2.18 12.98
C ILE A 27 15.65 0.85 13.75
N GLY A 28 16.78 0.14 13.56
CA GLY A 28 17.01 -1.18 14.15
C GLY A 28 16.24 -2.30 13.42
N GLU A 29 16.01 -3.43 14.10
CA GLU A 29 15.23 -4.54 13.57
C GLU A 29 13.74 -4.14 13.50
N VAL A 30 13.09 -4.38 12.35
CA VAL A 30 11.66 -4.11 12.22
C VAL A 30 10.87 -5.07 13.07
N VAL A 31 9.98 -4.54 13.92
CA VAL A 31 9.13 -5.32 14.83
C VAL A 31 7.65 -5.20 14.50
N HIS A 32 7.23 -4.11 13.86
CA HIS A 32 5.81 -3.91 13.53
C HIS A 32 5.63 -3.09 12.26
N PHE A 33 4.62 -3.47 11.46
CA PHE A 33 4.11 -2.75 10.30
C PHE A 33 2.63 -2.43 10.51
N TYR A 34 2.25 -1.17 10.33
CA TYR A 34 0.84 -0.78 10.18
C TYR A 34 0.67 -0.11 8.84
N GLY A 35 -0.28 -0.56 8.03
CA GLY A 35 -0.52 -0.01 6.72
C GLY A 35 -1.99 0.13 6.37
N THR A 36 -2.34 1.20 5.66
CA THR A 36 -3.70 1.39 5.15
C THR A 36 -3.67 1.74 3.67
N HIS A 37 -4.75 1.39 2.97
CA HIS A 37 -5.08 1.99 1.69
C HIS A 37 -6.58 2.28 1.67
N ASN A 38 -6.92 3.49 2.03
CA ASN A 38 -8.30 3.93 2.24
C ASN A 38 -8.66 5.04 1.23
N GLU A 39 -9.79 4.87 0.56
CA GLU A 39 -10.36 5.83 -0.37
C GLU A 39 -11.87 5.97 -0.17
N ASP A 40 -12.48 7.05 -0.67
CA ASP A 40 -13.90 7.31 -0.52
C ASP A 40 -14.70 7.31 -1.85
N TYR A 41 -14.11 6.79 -2.93
CA TYR A 41 -14.72 6.86 -4.26
C TYR A 41 -16.06 6.11 -4.38
N LEU A 42 -16.34 5.15 -3.50
CA LEU A 42 -17.61 4.46 -3.37
C LEU A 42 -18.35 4.76 -2.07
N ALA A 43 -17.98 5.80 -1.32
CA ALA A 43 -18.63 6.16 -0.05
C ALA A 43 -20.09 6.63 -0.21
N ASN A 44 -20.44 7.26 -1.34
CA ASN A 44 -21.81 7.66 -1.61
C ASN A 44 -22.65 6.44 -2.03
N PRO A 45 -23.67 6.03 -1.26
CA PRO A 45 -24.51 4.88 -1.60
C PRO A 45 -25.31 5.06 -2.89
N ASN A 46 -25.50 6.30 -3.35
CA ASN A 46 -26.19 6.61 -4.61
C ASN A 46 -25.28 6.55 -5.84
N THR A 47 -23.98 6.31 -5.67
CA THR A 47 -23.08 6.01 -6.80
C THR A 47 -23.57 4.75 -7.49
N PRO A 48 -23.84 4.79 -8.83
CA PRO A 48 -24.29 3.62 -9.57
C PRO A 48 -23.33 2.44 -9.42
N LEU A 49 -23.88 1.22 -9.46
CA LEU A 49 -23.09 0.00 -9.42
C LEU A 49 -22.15 -0.06 -10.64
N ASP A 50 -20.87 -0.20 -10.38
CA ASP A 50 -19.87 -0.41 -11.41
C ASP A 50 -19.27 -1.84 -11.36
N TRP A 51 -18.26 -2.12 -12.18
CA TRP A 51 -17.65 -3.43 -12.27
C TRP A 51 -16.90 -3.82 -10.99
N HIS A 52 -16.37 -2.85 -10.22
CA HIS A 52 -15.68 -3.12 -8.94
C HIS A 52 -16.60 -3.74 -7.89
N CYS A 53 -17.91 -3.58 -8.05
CA CYS A 53 -18.91 -4.13 -7.14
C CYS A 53 -19.39 -5.53 -7.54
N GLN A 54 -18.90 -6.10 -8.64
CA GLN A 54 -19.38 -7.35 -9.24
C GLN A 54 -18.30 -8.43 -9.12
N LYS A 55 -18.54 -9.47 -8.32
CA LYS A 55 -17.56 -10.53 -8.04
C LYS A 55 -17.06 -11.25 -9.29
N ALA A 56 -17.94 -11.46 -10.27
CA ALA A 56 -17.58 -12.11 -11.53
C ALA A 56 -16.57 -11.29 -12.38
N LEU A 57 -16.50 -9.97 -12.19
CA LEU A 57 -15.62 -9.07 -12.94
C LEU A 57 -14.37 -8.66 -12.15
N ALA A 58 -14.55 -8.32 -10.88
CA ALA A 58 -13.48 -7.80 -10.03
C ALA A 58 -12.88 -8.87 -9.09
N GLY A 59 -13.57 -9.98 -8.86
CA GLY A 59 -13.20 -10.95 -7.82
C GLY A 59 -13.42 -10.38 -6.43
N LEU A 60 -12.38 -9.91 -5.78
CA LEU A 60 -12.40 -9.20 -4.50
C LEU A 60 -12.75 -7.72 -4.73
N GLY A 61 -13.28 -7.06 -3.70
CA GLY A 61 -13.60 -5.64 -3.70
C GLY A 61 -12.39 -4.78 -3.29
N ALA A 62 -12.50 -4.04 -2.17
CA ALA A 62 -11.42 -3.20 -1.64
C ALA A 62 -10.15 -4.01 -1.32
N LEU A 63 -10.28 -5.25 -0.89
CA LEU A 63 -9.15 -6.15 -0.66
C LEU A 63 -8.36 -6.40 -1.95
N GLY A 64 -9.04 -6.63 -3.09
CA GLY A 64 -8.38 -6.87 -4.37
C GLY A 64 -7.78 -5.62 -4.98
N ASP A 65 -8.52 -4.52 -4.96
CA ASP A 65 -8.17 -3.26 -5.61
C ASP A 65 -7.12 -2.47 -4.79
N LEU A 66 -7.44 -2.17 -3.53
CA LEU A 66 -6.63 -1.29 -2.71
C LEU A 66 -5.57 -2.03 -1.88
N ALA A 67 -5.95 -3.16 -1.24
CA ALA A 67 -5.00 -3.87 -0.38
C ALA A 67 -3.81 -4.45 -1.15
N ALA A 68 -3.93 -4.75 -2.44
CA ALA A 68 -2.82 -5.21 -3.27
C ALA A 68 -1.61 -4.25 -3.18
N HIS A 69 -1.85 -2.96 -3.16
CA HIS A 69 -0.81 -1.94 -3.06
C HIS A 69 -0.15 -1.89 -1.67
N ILE A 70 -0.95 -1.97 -0.59
CA ILE A 70 -0.36 -1.93 0.76
C ILE A 70 0.33 -3.24 1.14
N VAL A 71 -0.11 -4.39 0.60
CA VAL A 71 0.60 -5.67 0.73
C VAL A 71 1.95 -5.61 0.00
N ASN A 72 1.99 -5.09 -1.24
CA ASN A 72 3.26 -4.88 -1.93
C ASN A 72 4.18 -3.92 -1.16
N MET A 73 3.63 -2.86 -0.57
CA MET A 73 4.40 -1.94 0.27
C MET A 73 4.95 -2.64 1.53
N ALA A 74 4.18 -3.54 2.16
CA ALA A 74 4.63 -4.36 3.28
C ALA A 74 5.79 -5.29 2.86
N HIS A 75 5.67 -5.95 1.70
CA HIS A 75 6.77 -6.75 1.14
C HIS A 75 8.00 -5.90 0.84
N PHE A 76 7.80 -4.70 0.29
CA PHE A 76 8.89 -3.78 -0.04
C PHE A 76 9.66 -3.31 1.20
N LEU A 77 8.96 -2.98 2.29
CA LEU A 77 9.56 -2.37 3.47
C LEU A 77 10.00 -3.39 4.55
N VAL A 78 9.29 -4.52 4.68
CA VAL A 78 9.48 -5.47 5.78
C VAL A 78 9.90 -6.84 5.29
N GLY A 79 9.31 -7.32 4.19
CA GLY A 79 9.58 -8.65 3.64
C GLY A 79 8.32 -9.51 3.54
N ASN A 80 8.51 -10.81 3.30
CA ASN A 80 7.42 -11.73 3.03
C ASN A 80 6.47 -11.90 4.23
N ILE A 81 5.18 -11.98 3.94
CA ILE A 81 4.13 -12.29 4.90
C ILE A 81 3.94 -13.82 4.88
N ASP A 82 4.00 -14.46 6.06
CA ASP A 82 3.86 -15.92 6.21
C ASP A 82 2.47 -16.35 6.61
N GLU A 83 1.81 -15.57 7.50
CA GLU A 83 0.49 -15.91 8.02
C GLU A 83 -0.38 -14.65 8.14
N VAL A 84 -1.68 -14.83 7.95
CA VAL A 84 -2.68 -13.75 8.04
C VAL A 84 -3.91 -14.19 8.82
N SER A 85 -4.56 -13.23 9.49
CA SER A 85 -5.91 -13.38 10.05
C SER A 85 -6.73 -12.18 9.63
N GLY A 86 -7.77 -12.41 8.81
CA GLY A 86 -8.52 -11.36 8.13
C GLY A 86 -9.99 -11.28 8.53
N ASP A 87 -10.57 -10.11 8.27
CA ASP A 87 -12.01 -9.84 8.31
C ASP A 87 -12.40 -8.97 7.10
N MET A 88 -13.61 -9.17 6.58
CA MET A 88 -14.12 -8.48 5.41
C MET A 88 -15.58 -8.08 5.60
N MET A 89 -15.98 -6.92 5.10
CA MET A 89 -17.34 -6.43 5.23
C MET A 89 -17.83 -5.72 3.97
N THR A 90 -19.02 -6.11 3.48
CA THR A 90 -19.82 -5.32 2.53
C THR A 90 -20.80 -4.46 3.32
N VAL A 91 -20.57 -3.16 3.37
CA VAL A 91 -21.37 -2.19 4.12
C VAL A 91 -22.54 -1.71 3.28
N ILE A 92 -22.29 -1.26 2.05
CA ILE A 92 -23.30 -0.79 1.10
C ILE A 92 -23.77 -1.99 0.28
N LYS A 93 -24.85 -2.61 0.73
CA LYS A 93 -25.37 -3.87 0.16
C LYS A 93 -25.96 -3.74 -1.24
N GLN A 94 -26.45 -2.55 -1.61
CA GLN A 94 -27.14 -2.30 -2.88
C GLN A 94 -26.73 -0.94 -3.44
N ARG A 95 -26.71 -0.83 -4.76
CA ARG A 95 -26.46 0.41 -5.49
C ARG A 95 -27.42 0.54 -6.69
N PRO A 96 -27.72 1.79 -7.13
CA PRO A 96 -28.52 2.00 -8.33
C PRO A 96 -27.94 1.26 -9.55
N ASP A 97 -28.80 0.65 -10.34
CA ASP A 97 -28.41 0.07 -11.63
C ASP A 97 -27.99 1.19 -12.59
N PRO A 98 -26.79 1.12 -13.22
CA PRO A 98 -26.33 2.17 -14.13
C PRO A 98 -27.22 2.36 -15.37
N LYS A 99 -28.01 1.33 -15.76
CA LYS A 99 -28.93 1.39 -16.91
C LYS A 99 -30.35 1.80 -16.50
N ASN A 100 -30.74 1.54 -15.26
CA ASN A 100 -32.04 1.90 -14.72
C ASN A 100 -31.93 2.34 -13.25
N PRO A 101 -31.61 3.63 -12.98
CA PRO A 101 -31.33 4.12 -11.62
C PRO A 101 -32.49 3.96 -10.62
N SER A 102 -33.71 3.68 -11.07
CA SER A 102 -34.84 3.37 -10.18
C SER A 102 -34.79 1.93 -9.61
N GLN A 103 -33.94 1.08 -10.15
CA GLN A 103 -33.69 -0.28 -9.66
C GLN A 103 -32.40 -0.33 -8.85
N GLN A 104 -32.39 -1.19 -7.83
CA GLN A 104 -31.20 -1.47 -7.04
C GLN A 104 -30.62 -2.81 -7.44
N ARG A 105 -29.28 -2.90 -7.43
CA ARG A 105 -28.53 -4.13 -7.64
C ARG A 105 -27.64 -4.43 -6.45
N GLU A 106 -27.43 -5.71 -6.18
CA GLU A 106 -26.59 -6.18 -5.10
C GLU A 106 -25.11 -5.85 -5.36
N VAL A 107 -24.40 -5.46 -4.29
CA VAL A 107 -22.94 -5.37 -4.23
C VAL A 107 -22.41 -6.72 -3.77
N GLU A 108 -21.64 -7.39 -4.61
CA GLU A 108 -21.28 -8.82 -4.44
C GLU A 108 -19.96 -9.04 -3.68
N ASN A 109 -19.16 -7.98 -3.47
CA ASN A 109 -17.85 -8.04 -2.83
C ASN A 109 -17.68 -6.97 -1.76
N GLU A 110 -16.61 -7.05 -1.00
CA GLU A 110 -16.41 -6.27 0.21
C GLU A 110 -16.05 -4.80 -0.09
N ASP A 111 -16.55 -3.89 0.77
CA ASP A 111 -16.21 -2.48 0.76
C ASP A 111 -14.97 -2.18 1.60
N GLN A 112 -14.68 -3.04 2.57
CA GLN A 112 -13.53 -2.90 3.46
C GLN A 112 -13.04 -4.26 3.94
N ALA A 113 -11.74 -4.32 4.26
CA ALA A 113 -11.08 -5.47 4.86
C ALA A 113 -10.00 -5.03 5.84
N SER A 114 -9.73 -5.87 6.83
CA SER A 114 -8.64 -5.71 7.78
C SER A 114 -7.93 -7.05 7.98
N ALA A 115 -6.62 -7.03 8.20
CA ALA A 115 -5.89 -8.25 8.49
C ALA A 115 -4.74 -8.01 9.47
N LEU A 116 -4.56 -8.99 10.38
CA LEU A 116 -3.35 -9.16 11.16
C LEU A 116 -2.34 -9.97 10.34
N LEU A 117 -1.07 -9.61 10.41
CA LEU A 117 0.01 -10.20 9.64
C LEU A 117 1.12 -10.74 10.54
N ARG A 118 1.74 -11.84 10.12
CA ARG A 118 3.03 -12.32 10.63
C ARG A 118 4.00 -12.41 9.47
N PHE A 119 5.14 -11.75 9.61
CA PHE A 119 6.19 -11.74 8.60
C PHE A 119 7.20 -12.87 8.84
N ALA A 120 7.85 -13.33 7.78
CA ALA A 120 8.86 -14.38 7.83
C ALA A 120 10.06 -14.03 8.74
N ASN A 121 10.35 -12.74 8.93
CA ASN A 121 11.41 -12.25 9.83
C ASN A 121 10.98 -12.14 11.30
N GLY A 122 9.74 -12.54 11.64
CA GLY A 122 9.18 -12.48 12.99
C GLY A 122 8.49 -11.16 13.35
N ALA A 123 8.52 -10.15 12.48
CA ALA A 123 7.74 -8.93 12.69
C ALA A 123 6.23 -9.24 12.62
N HIS A 124 5.44 -8.41 13.28
CA HIS A 124 3.96 -8.44 13.20
C HIS A 124 3.46 -7.24 12.40
N GLY A 125 2.22 -7.31 11.93
CA GLY A 125 1.62 -6.16 11.26
C GLY A 125 0.11 -6.16 11.25
N VAL A 126 -0.43 -5.03 10.80
CA VAL A 126 -1.85 -4.83 10.54
C VAL A 126 -1.99 -4.09 9.22
N ILE A 127 -2.93 -4.53 8.40
CA ILE A 127 -3.37 -3.76 7.24
C ILE A 127 -4.88 -3.51 7.29
N GLU A 128 -5.28 -2.36 6.76
CA GLU A 128 -6.69 -1.99 6.61
C GLU A 128 -6.89 -1.39 5.22
N THR A 129 -8.04 -1.70 4.62
CA THR A 129 -8.43 -1.14 3.33
C THR A 129 -9.92 -0.86 3.30
N SER A 130 -10.29 0.26 2.68
CA SER A 130 -11.69 0.65 2.52
C SER A 130 -11.86 1.53 1.28
N ARG A 131 -12.87 1.24 0.45
CA ARG A 131 -13.29 2.08 -0.68
C ARG A 131 -14.44 3.04 -0.33
N ILE A 132 -14.80 3.08 0.97
CA ILE A 132 -15.88 3.90 1.52
C ILE A 132 -15.44 4.77 2.70
N ALA A 133 -14.13 4.94 2.89
CA ALA A 133 -13.53 5.72 3.98
C ALA A 133 -13.72 7.22 3.74
N CYS A 134 -14.86 7.77 4.12
CA CYS A 134 -15.23 9.17 3.90
C CYS A 134 -14.10 10.14 4.29
N GLY A 135 -13.66 10.95 3.32
CA GLY A 135 -12.61 11.96 3.51
C GLY A 135 -11.21 11.51 3.09
N SER A 136 -10.92 10.22 2.99
CA SER A 136 -9.66 9.70 2.45
C SER A 136 -9.70 9.72 0.92
N LYS A 137 -8.76 10.43 0.29
CA LYS A 137 -8.72 10.53 -1.18
C LYS A 137 -7.68 9.59 -1.79
N MET A 138 -6.54 9.44 -1.13
CA MET A 138 -5.44 8.55 -1.47
C MET A 138 -4.73 8.12 -0.18
N GLY A 139 -5.49 7.52 0.72
CA GLY A 139 -5.05 7.15 2.07
C GLY A 139 -4.17 5.90 2.11
N LEU A 140 -3.21 5.77 1.17
CA LEU A 140 -2.13 4.82 1.31
C LEU A 140 -1.14 5.38 2.32
N THR A 141 -1.13 4.79 3.51
CA THR A 141 -0.24 5.19 4.61
C THR A 141 0.49 3.97 5.16
N TYR A 142 1.67 4.20 5.73
CA TYR A 142 2.32 3.16 6.52
C TYR A 142 3.09 3.73 7.72
N VAL A 143 3.20 2.91 8.76
CA VAL A 143 4.09 3.09 9.90
C VAL A 143 4.94 1.84 10.01
N VAL A 144 6.27 2.00 9.98
CA VAL A 144 7.22 0.91 10.25
C VAL A 144 7.91 1.22 11.56
N THR A 145 7.78 0.31 12.52
CA THR A 145 8.41 0.43 13.83
C THR A 145 9.54 -0.59 13.95
N GLY A 146 10.71 -0.10 14.27
CA GLY A 146 11.88 -0.89 14.59
C GLY A 146 12.27 -0.75 16.06
N THR A 147 13.31 -1.49 16.47
CA THR A 147 13.82 -1.51 17.85
C THR A 147 14.50 -0.20 18.28
N LYS A 148 14.87 0.66 17.32
CA LYS A 148 15.61 1.93 17.58
C LYS A 148 14.90 3.16 17.04
N GLY A 149 13.80 3.00 16.28
CA GLY A 149 13.12 4.14 15.67
C GLY A 149 11.87 3.73 14.91
N SER A 150 11.24 4.71 14.27
CA SER A 150 10.01 4.49 13.50
C SER A 150 9.94 5.44 12.31
N ILE A 151 9.27 4.99 11.25
CA ILE A 151 9.00 5.76 10.04
C ILE A 151 7.49 5.86 9.87
N ARG A 152 7.00 7.04 9.44
CA ARG A 152 5.60 7.26 9.03
C ARG A 152 5.56 7.91 7.65
N TYR A 153 4.59 7.51 6.86
CA TYR A 153 4.36 8.05 5.53
C TYR A 153 2.87 8.09 5.19
N THR A 154 2.49 9.07 4.39
CA THR A 154 1.18 9.12 3.74
C THR A 154 1.31 9.60 2.30
N GLN A 155 0.65 8.91 1.37
CA GLN A 155 0.65 9.26 -0.05
C GLN A 155 -0.02 10.62 -0.32
N GLU A 156 -0.95 11.06 0.52
CA GLU A 156 -1.57 12.39 0.41
C GLU A 156 -0.57 13.54 0.68
N ARG A 157 0.60 13.21 1.28
CA ARG A 157 1.73 14.13 1.52
C ARG A 157 3.03 13.47 1.02
N MET A 158 3.00 13.06 -0.22
CA MET A 158 3.96 12.14 -0.82
C MET A 158 5.42 12.59 -0.84
N ALA A 159 5.70 13.87 -0.56
CA ALA A 159 7.06 14.42 -0.49
C ALA A 159 7.59 14.55 0.96
N GLU A 160 6.87 13.99 1.94
CA GLU A 160 7.22 14.08 3.37
C GLU A 160 7.41 12.68 3.96
N LEU A 161 8.50 12.50 4.71
CA LEU A 161 8.75 11.33 5.53
C LEU A 161 8.90 11.76 6.99
N GLU A 162 8.16 11.15 7.89
CA GLU A 162 8.38 11.34 9.32
C GLU A 162 9.29 10.23 9.85
N LEU A 163 10.41 10.63 10.46
CA LEU A 163 11.40 9.73 11.04
C LEU A 163 11.59 10.03 12.53
N TYR A 164 11.54 9.00 13.35
CA TYR A 164 11.94 9.03 14.74
C TYR A 164 13.10 8.07 14.98
N ILE A 165 14.17 8.54 15.63
CA ILE A 165 15.30 7.71 16.11
C ILE A 165 15.41 7.92 17.62
N HIS A 166 15.60 6.84 18.36
CA HIS A 166 15.68 6.85 19.82
C HIS A 166 17.09 7.18 20.32
N ASP A 167 17.62 8.35 19.94
CA ASP A 167 18.97 8.82 20.31
C ASP A 167 18.97 10.22 20.92
N GLU A 168 17.83 10.91 20.93
CA GLU A 168 17.67 12.26 21.46
C GLU A 168 17.37 12.26 22.97
N PRO A 169 17.78 13.31 23.71
CA PRO A 169 17.35 13.51 25.08
C PRO A 169 15.81 13.52 25.22
N ALA A 170 15.27 12.93 26.28
CA ALA A 170 13.84 12.70 26.47
C ALA A 170 12.94 13.93 26.22
N GLY A 171 13.39 15.12 26.58
CA GLY A 171 12.63 16.37 26.36
C GLY A 171 12.62 16.88 24.90
N ARG A 172 13.31 16.20 23.97
CA ARG A 172 13.39 16.58 22.56
C ARG A 172 13.03 15.43 21.62
N GLN A 173 12.59 14.31 22.16
CA GLN A 173 12.15 13.15 21.38
C GLN A 173 10.85 13.46 20.63
N GLY A 174 10.77 13.01 19.39
CA GLY A 174 9.59 13.18 18.53
C GLY A 174 9.91 12.85 17.07
N PHE A 175 8.88 12.74 16.25
CA PHE A 175 9.07 12.59 14.82
C PHE A 175 9.61 13.90 14.21
N LYS A 176 10.65 13.80 13.41
CA LYS A 176 11.09 14.87 12.49
C LYS A 176 10.54 14.63 11.11
N THR A 177 10.06 15.67 10.45
CA THR A 177 9.64 15.64 9.05
C THR A 177 10.84 15.87 8.14
N ILE A 178 11.07 14.93 7.21
CA ILE A 178 12.06 15.05 6.15
C ILE A 178 11.31 15.42 4.88
N LEU A 179 11.60 16.59 4.31
CA LEU A 179 11.12 16.97 2.98
C LEU A 179 12.04 16.36 1.94
N THR A 180 11.48 15.61 1.01
CA THR A 180 12.28 15.05 -0.09
C THR A 180 12.78 16.16 -1.02
N GLY A 181 13.94 15.93 -1.61
CA GLY A 181 14.62 16.90 -2.47
C GLY A 181 15.68 16.19 -3.33
N PRO A 182 16.51 16.97 -4.06
CA PRO A 182 17.49 16.45 -5.03
C PRO A 182 18.54 15.48 -4.47
N ALA A 183 18.74 15.45 -3.15
CA ALA A 183 19.63 14.50 -2.50
C ALA A 183 19.02 13.08 -2.38
N HIS A 184 17.72 12.94 -2.63
CA HIS A 184 17.01 11.67 -2.54
C HIS A 184 16.91 10.98 -3.91
N PRO A 185 16.79 9.65 -3.95
CA PRO A 185 16.70 8.90 -5.20
C PRO A 185 15.63 9.45 -6.14
N ASP A 186 15.96 9.57 -7.41
CA ASP A 186 15.09 9.97 -8.51
C ASP A 186 14.49 11.38 -8.48
N TYR A 187 14.54 12.08 -7.35
CA TYR A 187 13.90 13.40 -7.19
C TYR A 187 14.49 14.48 -8.10
N ALA A 188 15.82 14.53 -8.24
CA ALA A 188 16.52 15.55 -9.00
C ALA A 188 16.16 15.56 -10.49
N ALA A 189 15.65 14.47 -11.04
CA ALA A 189 15.17 14.40 -12.42
C ALA A 189 13.90 15.24 -12.67
N PHE A 190 13.13 15.52 -11.62
CA PHE A 190 11.86 16.26 -11.69
C PHE A 190 11.94 17.65 -11.07
N CYS A 191 12.71 17.81 -9.99
CA CYS A 191 12.82 19.04 -9.24
C CYS A 191 14.26 19.30 -8.82
N ILE A 192 14.69 20.56 -8.98
CA ILE A 192 16.04 21.01 -8.64
C ILE A 192 16.19 21.47 -7.17
N SER A 193 15.08 21.61 -6.43
CA SER A 193 15.05 22.11 -5.06
C SER A 193 14.17 21.27 -4.16
N ALA A 194 14.53 21.11 -2.90
CA ALA A 194 13.70 20.49 -1.88
C ALA A 194 12.40 21.28 -1.65
N GLY A 195 11.33 20.61 -1.25
CA GLY A 195 10.03 21.22 -0.96
C GLY A 195 9.17 21.58 -2.19
N HIS A 196 9.67 21.36 -3.40
CA HIS A 196 8.89 21.48 -4.62
C HIS A 196 8.25 20.12 -4.93
N GLY A 197 7.38 19.56 -4.35
CA GLY A 197 6.83 18.23 -4.49
C GLY A 197 6.89 17.63 -5.91
N ILE A 198 6.85 16.32 -5.97
CA ILE A 198 6.61 15.57 -7.20
C ILE A 198 5.18 15.04 -7.17
N GLY A 199 4.62 14.71 -8.34
CA GLY A 199 3.25 14.24 -8.46
C GLY A 199 3.13 12.73 -8.72
N PHE A 200 1.90 12.24 -8.72
CA PHE A 200 1.59 10.83 -9.04
C PHE A 200 2.12 10.39 -10.41
N ASN A 201 2.06 11.29 -11.41
CA ASN A 201 2.57 11.01 -12.75
C ASN A 201 4.10 10.86 -12.79
N ASP A 202 4.83 11.52 -11.88
CA ASP A 202 6.28 11.38 -11.79
C ASP A 202 6.67 9.98 -11.30
N GLN A 203 5.90 9.40 -10.36
CA GLN A 203 6.07 7.99 -9.94
C GLN A 203 5.89 7.04 -11.12
N LYS A 204 4.87 7.27 -11.98
CA LYS A 204 4.64 6.49 -13.20
C LYS A 204 5.79 6.64 -14.18
N THR A 205 6.37 7.84 -14.30
CA THR A 205 7.54 8.09 -15.15
C THR A 205 8.75 7.30 -14.65
N VAL A 206 9.00 7.26 -13.34
CA VAL A 206 10.07 6.45 -12.74
C VAL A 206 9.83 4.96 -13.01
N GLU A 207 8.60 4.48 -12.85
CA GLU A 207 8.24 3.09 -13.13
C GLU A 207 8.52 2.69 -14.59
N VAL A 208 8.10 3.54 -15.56
CA VAL A 208 8.33 3.30 -16.99
C VAL A 208 9.83 3.37 -17.34
N ARG A 209 10.58 4.33 -16.77
CA ARG A 209 12.03 4.40 -16.91
C ARG A 209 12.70 3.09 -16.46
N ASP A 210 12.33 2.59 -15.28
CA ASP A 210 12.88 1.36 -14.72
C ASP A 210 12.56 0.15 -15.62
N LEU A 211 11.34 0.10 -16.17
CA LEU A 211 10.94 -0.93 -17.13
C LEU A 211 11.82 -0.90 -18.38
N ILE A 212 12.01 0.28 -18.98
CA ILE A 212 12.82 0.43 -20.21
C ILE A 212 14.28 0.05 -19.93
N ASN A 213 14.84 0.55 -18.82
CA ASN A 213 16.22 0.26 -18.41
C ASN A 213 16.41 -1.25 -18.12
N GLY A 214 15.48 -1.87 -17.41
CA GLY A 214 15.54 -3.31 -17.14
C GLY A 214 15.44 -4.17 -18.39
N ILE A 215 14.64 -3.77 -19.39
CA ILE A 215 14.59 -4.42 -20.70
C ILE A 215 15.93 -4.28 -21.41
N ALA A 216 16.50 -3.06 -21.48
CA ALA A 216 17.75 -2.77 -22.17
C ALA A 216 18.96 -3.49 -21.53
N ALA A 217 19.02 -3.55 -20.20
CA ALA A 217 20.08 -4.23 -19.45
C ALA A 217 19.87 -5.76 -19.35
N ASN A 218 18.72 -6.26 -19.77
CA ASN A 218 18.27 -7.63 -19.55
C ASN A 218 18.22 -8.04 -18.07
N ASP A 219 18.01 -7.09 -17.18
CA ASP A 219 17.94 -7.30 -15.74
C ASP A 219 16.57 -7.82 -15.27
N ARG A 220 16.57 -8.44 -14.08
CA ARG A 220 15.31 -8.72 -13.38
C ARG A 220 14.72 -7.39 -12.88
N MET A 221 13.43 -7.21 -13.11
CA MET A 221 12.69 -6.07 -12.58
C MET A 221 11.87 -6.50 -11.37
N TRP A 222 11.65 -5.57 -10.47
CA TRP A 222 10.74 -5.74 -9.34
C TRP A 222 9.91 -4.46 -9.18
N PRO A 223 8.60 -4.57 -8.95
CA PRO A 223 7.81 -5.80 -8.76
C PRO A 223 7.47 -6.47 -10.11
N ASP A 224 7.79 -7.74 -10.24
CA ASP A 224 7.50 -8.58 -11.42
C ASP A 224 6.21 -9.41 -11.20
N PHE A 225 5.86 -10.28 -12.15
CA PHE A 225 4.69 -11.15 -11.99
C PHE A 225 4.85 -12.20 -10.87
N ALA A 226 6.08 -12.51 -10.46
CA ALA A 226 6.28 -13.36 -9.29
C ALA A 226 5.87 -12.62 -8.01
N GLU A 227 6.21 -11.33 -7.89
CA GLU A 227 5.71 -10.50 -6.80
C GLU A 227 4.18 -10.34 -6.87
N GLY A 228 3.63 -10.09 -8.07
CA GLY A 228 2.17 -10.04 -8.25
C GLY A 228 1.46 -11.30 -7.77
N LEU A 229 2.06 -12.48 -8.02
CA LEU A 229 1.55 -13.76 -7.52
C LEU A 229 1.64 -13.85 -5.99
N GLN A 230 2.74 -13.41 -5.36
CA GLN A 230 2.84 -13.42 -3.89
C GLN A 230 1.80 -12.49 -3.25
N VAL A 231 1.63 -11.27 -3.78
CA VAL A 231 0.56 -10.37 -3.35
C VAL A 231 -0.82 -11.06 -3.46
N SER A 232 -1.11 -11.67 -4.61
CA SER A 232 -2.39 -12.38 -4.82
C SER A 232 -2.62 -13.50 -3.82
N LYS A 233 -1.58 -14.27 -3.45
CA LYS A 233 -1.68 -15.31 -2.41
C LYS A 233 -2.00 -14.74 -1.04
N VAL A 234 -1.40 -13.59 -0.68
CA VAL A 234 -1.73 -12.91 0.59
C VAL A 234 -3.19 -12.50 0.60
N LEU A 235 -3.69 -11.88 -0.48
CA LEU A 235 -5.09 -11.44 -0.58
C LEU A 235 -6.06 -12.63 -0.51
N GLU A 236 -5.75 -13.73 -1.20
CA GLU A 236 -6.54 -14.97 -1.13
C GLU A 236 -6.55 -15.54 0.28
N ALA A 237 -5.38 -15.62 0.94
CA ALA A 237 -5.29 -16.09 2.31
C ALA A 237 -6.10 -15.22 3.29
N ILE A 238 -6.11 -13.90 3.11
CA ILE A 238 -6.96 -12.98 3.90
C ILE A 238 -8.44 -13.30 3.66
N ALA A 239 -8.87 -13.47 2.41
CA ALA A 239 -10.26 -13.78 2.09
C ALA A 239 -10.71 -15.12 2.67
N ILE A 240 -9.87 -16.16 2.57
CA ILE A 240 -10.14 -17.48 3.18
C ILE A 240 -10.18 -17.36 4.71
N SER A 241 -9.24 -16.65 5.30
CA SER A 241 -9.19 -16.39 6.75
C SER A 241 -10.47 -15.73 7.26
N ALA A 242 -10.95 -14.71 6.56
CA ALA A 242 -12.19 -14.01 6.90
C ALA A 242 -13.43 -14.95 6.82
N ALA A 243 -13.45 -15.85 5.84
CA ALA A 243 -14.54 -16.81 5.67
C ALA A 243 -14.51 -17.94 6.72
N GLU A 244 -13.32 -18.40 7.11
CA GLU A 244 -13.14 -19.52 8.01
C GLU A 244 -12.92 -19.12 9.50
N GLY A 245 -12.69 -17.83 9.79
CA GLY A 245 -12.46 -17.32 11.14
C GLY A 245 -11.19 -17.83 11.81
N ARG A 246 -10.12 -18.10 11.05
CA ARG A 246 -8.86 -18.64 11.55
C ARG A 246 -7.64 -18.06 10.82
N TRP A 247 -6.47 -18.19 11.43
CA TRP A 247 -5.20 -17.89 10.78
C TRP A 247 -4.95 -18.77 9.56
N MET A 248 -4.44 -18.17 8.50
CA MET A 248 -4.07 -18.85 7.25
C MET A 248 -2.60 -18.62 6.92
N LYS A 249 -1.95 -19.66 6.40
CA LYS A 249 -0.63 -19.54 5.78
C LYS A 249 -0.77 -18.98 4.35
N VAL A 250 0.23 -18.21 3.93
CA VAL A 250 0.32 -17.64 2.58
C VAL A 250 1.03 -18.61 1.62
#